data_e76dd3a1675261afa45ff2f8eb2f8717
#
_entry.id   e76dd3a1675261afa45ff2f8eb2f8717
#
_cell.length_a   1.000
_cell.length_b   1.000
_cell.length_c   1.000
_cell.angle_alpha   90.00
_cell.angle_beta   90.00
_cell.angle_gamma   90.00
#
_symmetry.space_group_name_H-M   'P 1'
#
loop_
_entity.id
_entity.type
_entity.pdbx_description
1 polymer ?
#
loop_
_entity_poly.entity_id
_entity_poly.type
_entity_poly.pdbx_seq_one_letter_code
_entity_poly.pdbx_strand_id
1 'polypeptide(L)'
;MQSNEILTVVDSVSTEKGLDKSVIFNAIEIAIASASQRHFHEDADLYVLIDRDTGEYKTHRNWIVFDVSDEEFHHETHISKEDSGLEIGETFSKEQENIPFGRIETQAARQVMLQKVREAEREKVVEQFKSQNNKLVSGSVKRVTRDNIIVDITYEAEALLPRDKLMPGEIYKINDRIRAILQIVEVEGRGPQLMLNRSCPEMVTELFSIEVPEINEDIIEIRGVARDAGSRSKIAVKTNDGRIDPVGACVGMRGSRVQAVSSELGNERIDIIIYDDNPAQLVINALSPAKVESIVMDEDSRSMDIAVNEDNLALAIGSRGQNIRLASKLVGWNLNIISNEEAEAKVKVDETEFLANIIDSLGVQEDIAEKIISSGFLSFDDIAYAENDSFKNYIESEDEINRIKSAAEDAALLEAMGAVTEEEDNVESLEGLSLDEENIKKLSNKGIKNKDDHAEL
;
A
#
# COMPACT_ATOMS: atom_id res chain seq x y z
N MET A 1 38.86 -30.57 7.54
CA MET A 1 39.33 -29.22 7.93
C MET A 1 40.08 -29.39 9.24
N GLN A 2 41.30 -28.86 9.37
CA GLN A 2 41.98 -28.83 10.65
C GLN A 2 41.42 -27.71 11.52
N SER A 3 41.31 -27.91 12.83
CA SER A 3 40.73 -26.96 13.79
C SER A 3 41.30 -25.53 13.64
N ASN A 4 42.59 -25.39 13.46
CA ASN A 4 43.26 -24.11 13.21
C ASN A 4 42.85 -23.41 11.90
N GLU A 5 42.46 -24.17 10.88
CA GLU A 5 41.98 -23.59 9.61
C GLU A 5 40.64 -22.91 9.77
N ILE A 6 39.74 -23.47 10.60
CA ILE A 6 38.42 -22.89 10.87
C ILE A 6 38.58 -21.53 11.53
N LEU A 7 39.39 -21.42 12.60
CA LEU A 7 39.63 -20.16 13.30
C LEU A 7 40.21 -19.08 12.38
N THR A 8 41.22 -19.48 11.55
CA THR A 8 41.85 -18.57 10.58
C THR A 8 40.85 -18.05 9.54
N VAL A 9 39.95 -18.91 9.05
CA VAL A 9 38.89 -18.53 8.09
C VAL A 9 37.90 -17.57 8.75
N VAL A 10 37.47 -17.86 9.99
CA VAL A 10 36.56 -16.99 10.74
C VAL A 10 37.17 -15.60 10.93
N ASP A 11 38.43 -15.52 11.37
CA ASP A 11 39.11 -14.25 11.59
C ASP A 11 39.29 -13.43 10.30
N SER A 12 39.68 -14.12 9.21
CA SER A 12 39.86 -13.50 7.91
C SER A 12 38.52 -12.93 7.36
N VAL A 13 37.45 -13.73 7.37
CA VAL A 13 36.15 -13.34 6.85
C VAL A 13 35.52 -12.26 7.74
N SER A 14 35.66 -12.36 9.07
CA SER A 14 35.18 -11.34 10.00
C SER A 14 35.82 -9.98 9.73
N THR A 15 37.14 -9.97 9.53
CA THR A 15 37.89 -8.74 9.24
C THR A 15 37.55 -8.18 7.85
N GLU A 16 37.47 -9.04 6.84
CA GLU A 16 37.17 -8.62 5.45
C GLU A 16 35.74 -8.12 5.27
N LYS A 17 34.76 -8.79 5.90
CA LYS A 17 33.33 -8.53 5.72
C LYS A 17 32.71 -7.71 6.86
N GLY A 18 33.45 -7.48 7.92
CA GLY A 18 32.98 -6.75 9.10
C GLY A 18 31.79 -7.43 9.79
N LEU A 19 31.64 -8.75 9.66
CA LEU A 19 30.60 -9.53 10.32
C LEU A 19 31.06 -10.00 11.70
N ASP A 20 30.12 -10.22 12.59
CA ASP A 20 30.42 -10.82 13.89
C ASP A 20 30.92 -12.27 13.70
N LYS A 21 31.92 -12.67 14.50
CA LYS A 21 32.46 -14.00 14.42
C LYS A 21 31.43 -15.09 14.68
N SER A 22 30.46 -14.84 15.53
CA SER A 22 29.37 -15.78 15.84
C SER A 22 28.55 -16.15 14.61
N VAL A 23 28.27 -15.17 13.73
CA VAL A 23 27.55 -15.37 12.47
C VAL A 23 28.35 -16.26 11.51
N ILE A 24 29.67 -16.06 11.44
CA ILE A 24 30.54 -16.84 10.56
C ILE A 24 30.68 -18.27 11.08
N PHE A 25 30.81 -18.44 12.40
CA PHE A 25 30.78 -19.77 13.00
C PHE A 25 29.52 -20.53 12.66
N ASN A 26 28.34 -19.88 12.84
CA ASN A 26 27.07 -20.47 12.50
C ASN A 26 26.97 -20.85 11.00
N ALA A 27 27.50 -20.01 10.12
CA ALA A 27 27.56 -20.30 8.69
C ALA A 27 28.43 -21.54 8.39
N ILE A 28 29.54 -21.72 9.11
CA ILE A 28 30.41 -22.87 8.97
C ILE A 28 29.77 -24.14 9.57
N GLU A 29 29.10 -24.03 10.72
CA GLU A 29 28.33 -25.11 11.34
C GLU A 29 27.27 -25.67 10.39
N ILE A 30 26.46 -24.79 9.79
CA ILE A 30 25.47 -25.16 8.77
C ILE A 30 26.10 -25.80 7.55
N ALA A 31 27.24 -25.26 7.11
CA ALA A 31 27.95 -25.77 5.94
C ALA A 31 28.53 -27.20 6.17
N ILE A 32 29.07 -27.44 7.35
CA ILE A 32 29.58 -28.75 7.73
C ILE A 32 28.43 -29.76 7.91
N ALA A 33 27.33 -29.34 8.56
CA ALA A 33 26.12 -30.15 8.72
C ALA A 33 25.55 -30.57 7.35
N SER A 34 25.39 -29.64 6.44
CA SER A 34 24.90 -29.89 5.07
C SER A 34 25.84 -30.79 4.25
N ALA A 35 27.15 -30.67 4.43
CA ALA A 35 28.11 -31.56 3.78
C ALA A 35 28.07 -32.96 4.37
N SER A 36 27.89 -33.07 5.70
CA SER A 36 27.78 -34.35 6.41
C SER A 36 26.51 -35.10 6.04
N GLN A 37 25.43 -34.40 5.76
CA GLN A 37 24.14 -34.98 5.41
C GLN A 37 24.19 -35.92 4.20
N ARG A 38 25.14 -35.70 3.27
CA ARG A 38 25.36 -36.59 2.12
C ARG A 38 25.81 -38.00 2.46
N HIS A 39 26.32 -38.20 3.67
CA HIS A 39 26.72 -39.52 4.18
C HIS A 39 25.62 -40.21 4.98
N PHE A 40 24.56 -39.50 5.28
CA PHE A 40 23.35 -39.98 5.93
C PHE A 40 22.16 -39.93 4.94
N HIS A 41 21.01 -40.40 5.36
CA HIS A 41 19.78 -40.23 4.58
C HIS A 41 19.43 -38.77 4.40
N GLU A 42 18.76 -38.39 3.28
CA GLU A 42 18.38 -37.00 2.98
C GLU A 42 17.52 -36.38 4.07
N ASP A 43 16.73 -37.18 4.78
CA ASP A 43 15.82 -36.76 5.86
C ASP A 43 16.48 -36.70 7.25
N ALA A 44 17.79 -37.04 7.38
CA ALA A 44 18.45 -36.99 8.67
C ALA A 44 18.69 -35.55 9.13
N ASP A 45 18.22 -35.18 10.31
CA ASP A 45 18.45 -33.88 10.92
C ASP A 45 19.82 -33.86 11.64
N LEU A 46 20.76 -33.14 11.05
CA LEU A 46 22.12 -33.01 11.53
C LEU A 46 22.45 -31.56 11.91
N TYR A 47 23.07 -31.38 13.06
CA TYR A 47 23.66 -30.10 13.41
C TYR A 47 25.08 -30.25 13.91
N VAL A 48 25.88 -29.22 13.76
CA VAL A 48 27.32 -29.21 14.13
C VAL A 48 27.51 -28.08 15.12
N LEU A 49 28.30 -28.34 16.16
CA LEU A 49 28.74 -27.34 17.11
C LEU A 49 30.27 -27.23 17.01
N ILE A 50 30.72 -25.98 16.82
CA ILE A 50 32.16 -25.65 16.76
C ILE A 50 32.57 -24.99 18.07
N ASP A 51 33.58 -25.50 18.73
CA ASP A 51 34.19 -24.83 19.86
C ASP A 51 34.87 -23.53 19.39
N ARG A 52 34.48 -22.41 19.98
CA ARG A 52 34.91 -21.07 19.54
C ARG A 52 36.40 -20.79 19.84
N ASP A 53 36.99 -21.48 20.79
CA ASP A 53 38.39 -21.29 21.24
C ASP A 53 39.35 -22.24 20.54
N THR A 54 38.94 -23.50 20.37
CA THR A 54 39.81 -24.55 19.79
C THR A 54 39.59 -24.78 18.30
N GLY A 55 38.42 -24.42 17.77
CA GLY A 55 37.99 -24.69 16.40
C GLY A 55 37.63 -26.16 16.15
N GLU A 56 37.58 -27.00 17.19
CA GLU A 56 37.12 -28.37 17.09
C GLU A 56 35.62 -28.42 16.90
N TYR A 57 35.14 -29.35 16.07
CA TYR A 57 33.69 -29.47 15.83
C TYR A 57 33.21 -30.88 16.19
N LYS A 58 31.95 -30.94 16.62
CA LYS A 58 31.20 -32.16 16.93
C LYS A 58 29.91 -32.18 16.12
N THR A 59 29.65 -33.31 15.49
CA THR A 59 28.44 -33.55 14.72
C THR A 59 27.41 -34.25 15.59
N HIS A 60 26.21 -33.76 15.62
CA HIS A 60 25.07 -34.35 16.33
C HIS A 60 23.94 -34.65 15.33
N ARG A 61 23.24 -35.74 15.62
CA ARG A 61 22.03 -36.10 14.89
C ARG A 61 20.85 -36.03 15.84
N ASN A 62 19.79 -35.40 15.37
CA ASN A 62 18.51 -35.30 16.07
C ASN A 62 17.51 -36.32 15.56
N TRP A 63 16.68 -36.80 16.45
CA TRP A 63 15.50 -37.59 16.17
C TRP A 63 14.33 -37.03 16.99
N ILE A 64 13.13 -37.06 16.43
CA ILE A 64 11.92 -36.78 17.18
C ILE A 64 11.43 -38.07 17.81
N VAL A 65 11.13 -38.03 19.11
CA VAL A 65 10.58 -39.20 19.81
C VAL A 65 9.15 -39.42 19.36
N PHE A 66 8.89 -40.59 18.78
CA PHE A 66 7.59 -40.93 18.19
C PHE A 66 7.14 -42.30 18.63
N ASP A 67 5.83 -42.61 18.51
CA ASP A 67 5.31 -43.92 18.82
C ASP A 67 5.61 -44.88 17.66
N VAL A 68 6.24 -46.04 17.96
CA VAL A 68 6.57 -47.05 16.94
C VAL A 68 5.34 -47.68 16.30
N SER A 69 4.19 -47.58 16.96
CA SER A 69 2.91 -48.11 16.45
C SER A 69 2.22 -47.18 15.45
N ASP A 70 2.72 -45.96 15.25
CA ASP A 70 2.13 -44.98 14.33
C ASP A 70 2.60 -45.26 12.89
N GLU A 71 1.68 -45.15 11.92
CA GLU A 71 1.99 -45.32 10.48
C GLU A 71 2.97 -44.29 9.95
N GLU A 72 3.11 -43.14 10.61
CA GLU A 72 4.04 -42.03 10.26
C GLU A 72 5.48 -42.21 10.84
N PHE A 73 5.77 -43.36 11.51
CA PHE A 73 7.08 -43.62 12.08
C PHE A 73 8.15 -43.88 10.99
N HIS A 74 9.13 -43.01 10.91
CA HIS A 74 10.30 -43.13 10.01
C HIS A 74 11.60 -43.30 10.81
N HIS A 75 12.29 -44.42 10.66
CA HIS A 75 13.55 -44.74 11.38
C HIS A 75 14.66 -43.69 11.19
N GLU A 76 14.60 -42.90 10.14
CA GLU A 76 15.63 -41.88 9.87
C GLU A 76 15.42 -40.60 10.65
N THR A 77 14.17 -40.25 10.93
CA THR A 77 13.77 -38.99 11.59
C THR A 77 13.21 -39.22 12.99
N HIS A 78 12.71 -40.41 13.28
CA HIS A 78 12.05 -40.75 14.53
C HIS A 78 12.82 -41.81 15.34
N ILE A 79 12.70 -41.75 16.66
CA ILE A 79 13.23 -42.69 17.60
C ILE A 79 12.13 -43.12 18.59
N SER A 80 12.21 -44.38 19.06
CA SER A 80 11.22 -44.87 20.03
C SER A 80 11.37 -44.21 21.41
N LYS A 81 10.30 -44.15 22.18
CA LYS A 81 10.33 -43.73 23.58
C LYS A 81 11.24 -44.63 24.44
N GLU A 82 11.30 -45.94 24.12
CA GLU A 82 12.08 -46.90 24.86
C GLU A 82 13.60 -46.67 24.62
N ASP A 83 14.01 -46.28 23.41
CA ASP A 83 15.41 -46.07 23.07
C ASP A 83 15.91 -44.70 23.46
N SER A 84 15.06 -43.71 23.47
CA SER A 84 15.39 -42.31 23.82
C SER A 84 15.32 -42.03 25.31
N GLY A 85 14.37 -42.68 26.03
CA GLY A 85 14.06 -42.38 27.42
C GLY A 85 13.35 -41.02 27.64
N LEU A 86 12.91 -40.37 26.56
CA LEU A 86 12.24 -39.06 26.54
C LEU A 86 10.75 -39.24 26.21
N GLU A 87 9.93 -38.18 26.36
CA GLU A 87 8.53 -38.22 26.02
C GLU A 87 8.28 -38.00 24.52
N ILE A 88 7.11 -38.50 24.04
CA ILE A 88 6.70 -38.36 22.64
C ILE A 88 6.62 -36.86 22.26
N GLY A 89 7.25 -36.49 21.13
CA GLY A 89 7.36 -35.12 20.65
C GLY A 89 8.62 -34.38 21.10
N GLU A 90 9.43 -34.96 22.02
CA GLU A 90 10.73 -34.37 22.38
C GLU A 90 11.82 -34.72 21.36
N THR A 91 12.86 -33.92 21.29
CA THR A 91 14.00 -34.14 20.39
C THR A 91 15.12 -34.87 21.13
N PHE A 92 15.46 -36.07 20.68
CA PHE A 92 16.64 -36.83 21.14
C PHE A 92 17.84 -36.51 20.27
N SER A 93 18.93 -36.08 20.89
CA SER A 93 20.17 -35.71 20.20
C SER A 93 21.31 -36.64 20.63
N LYS A 94 22.08 -37.13 19.66
CA LYS A 94 23.23 -37.97 19.92
C LYS A 94 24.46 -37.56 19.09
N GLU A 95 25.60 -37.47 19.75
CA GLU A 95 26.90 -37.20 19.09
C GLU A 95 27.22 -38.36 18.12
N GLN A 96 27.59 -37.98 16.90
CA GLN A 96 28.04 -38.92 15.84
C GLN A 96 29.56 -38.75 15.60
N GLU A 97 30.21 -39.78 15.12
CA GLU A 97 31.61 -39.69 14.71
C GLU A 97 31.75 -38.71 13.52
N ASN A 98 32.74 -37.83 13.62
CA ASN A 98 33.02 -36.90 12.54
C ASN A 98 33.54 -37.66 11.31
N ILE A 99 32.85 -37.46 10.18
CA ILE A 99 33.19 -38.11 8.91
C ILE A 99 34.28 -37.25 8.21
N PRO A 100 35.36 -37.87 7.73
CA PRO A 100 36.37 -37.14 6.97
C PRO A 100 35.80 -36.71 5.61
N PHE A 101 35.83 -35.40 5.33
CA PHE A 101 35.36 -34.86 4.08
C PHE A 101 36.27 -35.12 2.90
N GLY A 102 35.73 -35.58 1.80
CA GLY A 102 36.39 -35.63 0.51
C GLY A 102 36.46 -34.26 -0.17
N ARG A 103 36.95 -34.21 -1.40
CA ARG A 103 37.06 -32.96 -2.16
C ARG A 103 35.69 -32.36 -2.52
N ILE A 104 34.70 -33.21 -2.81
CA ILE A 104 33.36 -32.80 -3.23
C ILE A 104 32.60 -32.18 -2.05
N GLU A 105 32.65 -32.84 -0.90
CA GLU A 105 32.02 -32.36 0.35
C GLU A 105 32.62 -31.04 0.80
N THR A 106 33.98 -30.93 0.73
CA THR A 106 34.67 -29.67 1.04
C THR A 106 34.24 -28.52 0.12
N GLN A 107 34.04 -28.77 -1.17
CA GLN A 107 33.56 -27.76 -2.10
C GLN A 107 32.10 -27.37 -1.82
N ALA A 108 31.26 -28.35 -1.51
CA ALA A 108 29.87 -28.09 -1.14
C ALA A 108 29.76 -27.27 0.14
N ALA A 109 30.51 -27.65 1.20
CA ALA A 109 30.57 -26.89 2.44
C ALA A 109 31.01 -25.43 2.19
N ARG A 110 32.06 -25.23 1.38
CA ARG A 110 32.51 -23.89 1.01
C ARG A 110 31.41 -23.07 0.29
N GLN A 111 30.65 -23.69 -0.59
CA GLN A 111 29.60 -23.03 -1.30
C GLN A 111 28.44 -22.59 -0.36
N VAL A 112 28.03 -23.47 0.56
CA VAL A 112 27.00 -23.19 1.58
C VAL A 112 27.47 -22.09 2.52
N MET A 113 28.72 -22.17 3.02
CA MET A 113 29.32 -21.13 3.86
C MET A 113 29.30 -19.77 3.16
N LEU A 114 29.77 -19.70 1.91
CA LEU A 114 29.77 -18.44 1.15
C LEU A 114 28.34 -17.91 0.92
N GLN A 115 27.36 -18.78 0.76
CA GLN A 115 25.97 -18.38 0.64
C GLN A 115 25.47 -17.77 1.96
N LYS A 116 25.72 -18.43 3.10
CA LYS A 116 25.30 -17.95 4.43
C LYS A 116 25.99 -16.65 4.84
N VAL A 117 27.26 -16.49 4.53
CA VAL A 117 27.99 -15.22 4.74
C VAL A 117 27.35 -14.11 3.91
N ARG A 118 26.99 -14.35 2.64
CA ARG A 118 26.29 -13.35 1.81
C ARG A 118 24.89 -13.02 2.34
N GLU A 119 24.17 -13.98 2.88
CA GLU A 119 22.87 -13.73 3.52
C GLU A 119 23.05 -12.80 4.73
N ALA A 120 24.01 -13.09 5.59
CA ALA A 120 24.33 -12.27 6.75
C ALA A 120 24.82 -10.85 6.39
N GLU A 121 25.64 -10.71 5.33
CA GLU A 121 26.03 -9.40 4.78
C GLU A 121 24.79 -8.58 4.35
N ARG A 122 23.83 -9.23 3.69
CA ARG A 122 22.60 -8.57 3.24
C ARG A 122 21.74 -8.14 4.41
N GLU A 123 21.54 -8.99 5.40
CA GLU A 123 20.79 -8.66 6.61
C GLU A 123 21.39 -7.46 7.33
N LYS A 124 22.70 -7.43 7.47
CA LYS A 124 23.43 -6.31 8.06
C LYS A 124 23.22 -5.00 7.30
N VAL A 125 23.29 -5.06 5.96
CA VAL A 125 23.04 -3.89 5.10
C VAL A 125 21.59 -3.41 5.28
N VAL A 126 20.63 -4.32 5.27
CA VAL A 126 19.20 -3.95 5.49
C VAL A 126 19.01 -3.29 6.85
N GLU A 127 19.62 -3.83 7.91
CA GLU A 127 19.54 -3.26 9.26
C GLU A 127 20.09 -1.82 9.30
N GLN A 128 21.22 -1.57 8.65
CA GLN A 128 21.82 -0.22 8.57
C GLN A 128 20.92 0.79 7.87
N PHE A 129 20.14 0.35 6.88
CA PHE A 129 19.26 1.21 6.12
C PHE A 129 17.81 1.25 6.63
N LYS A 130 17.46 0.45 7.63
CA LYS A 130 16.09 0.36 8.16
C LYS A 130 15.51 1.73 8.57
N SER A 131 16.34 2.58 9.17
CA SER A 131 15.96 3.96 9.55
C SER A 131 15.82 4.92 8.36
N GLN A 132 16.31 4.54 7.17
CA GLN A 132 16.25 5.33 5.93
C GLN A 132 15.20 4.80 4.96
N ASN A 133 14.42 3.79 5.35
CA ASN A 133 13.33 3.28 4.53
C ASN A 133 12.31 4.41 4.25
N ASN A 134 11.88 4.52 2.99
CA ASN A 134 11.02 5.59 2.47
C ASN A 134 11.61 7.02 2.58
N LYS A 135 12.91 7.17 2.80
CA LYS A 135 13.60 8.46 2.81
C LYS A 135 14.45 8.67 1.56
N LEU A 136 14.75 9.94 1.31
CA LEU A 136 15.61 10.33 0.19
C LEU A 136 17.06 9.96 0.47
N VAL A 137 17.64 9.18 -0.43
CA VAL A 137 19.08 8.87 -0.43
C VAL A 137 19.75 9.39 -1.69
N SER A 138 21.05 9.66 -1.58
CA SER A 138 21.88 10.07 -2.71
C SER A 138 22.92 9.02 -3.01
N GLY A 139 23.18 8.78 -4.27
CA GLY A 139 24.20 7.84 -4.71
C GLY A 139 24.82 8.21 -6.04
N SER A 140 25.73 7.36 -6.51
CA SER A 140 26.34 7.45 -7.84
C SER A 140 26.04 6.20 -8.66
N VAL A 141 25.75 6.39 -9.93
CA VAL A 141 25.46 5.29 -10.85
C VAL A 141 26.73 4.47 -11.09
N LYS A 142 26.75 3.22 -10.67
CA LYS A 142 27.83 2.28 -10.86
C LYS A 142 27.74 1.55 -12.18
N ARG A 143 26.54 1.08 -12.54
CA ARG A 143 26.30 0.32 -13.75
C ARG A 143 24.89 0.54 -14.28
N VAL A 144 24.80 0.66 -15.59
CA VAL A 144 23.52 0.73 -16.31
C VAL A 144 23.32 -0.51 -17.12
N THR A 145 22.21 -1.22 -16.90
CA THR A 145 21.79 -2.38 -17.68
C THR A 145 20.55 -2.06 -18.50
N ARG A 146 20.07 -3.02 -19.27
CA ARG A 146 18.85 -2.84 -20.06
C ARG A 146 17.62 -2.53 -19.21
N ASP A 147 17.48 -3.23 -18.10
CA ASP A 147 16.26 -3.20 -17.28
C ASP A 147 16.43 -2.44 -15.96
N ASN A 148 17.69 -2.27 -15.50
CA ASN A 148 17.98 -1.72 -14.19
C ASN A 148 19.23 -0.84 -14.18
N ILE A 149 19.29 0.06 -13.20
CA ILE A 149 20.47 0.87 -12.87
C ILE A 149 20.94 0.44 -11.48
N ILE A 150 22.23 0.15 -11.33
CA ILE A 150 22.85 -0.12 -10.03
C ILE A 150 23.50 1.16 -9.55
N VAL A 151 23.13 1.56 -8.35
CA VAL A 151 23.56 2.80 -7.72
C VAL A 151 24.32 2.46 -6.44
N ASP A 152 25.55 2.97 -6.32
CA ASP A 152 26.29 2.95 -5.07
C ASP A 152 25.76 4.05 -4.16
N ILE A 153 25.21 3.66 -3.04
CA ILE A 153 24.73 4.57 -1.98
C ILE A 153 25.74 4.57 -0.81
N THR A 154 25.47 5.34 0.22
CA THR A 154 26.31 5.41 1.43
C THR A 154 26.68 4.00 1.97
N TYR A 155 27.80 3.87 2.65
CA TYR A 155 28.30 2.61 3.26
C TYR A 155 28.67 1.50 2.26
N GLU A 156 29.05 1.84 1.02
CA GLU A 156 29.40 0.90 -0.04
C GLU A 156 28.28 -0.10 -0.40
N ALA A 157 27.05 0.27 -0.07
CA ALA A 157 25.87 -0.54 -0.39
C ALA A 157 25.39 -0.27 -1.83
N GLU A 158 25.08 -1.35 -2.54
CA GLU A 158 24.49 -1.27 -3.86
C GLU A 158 22.96 -1.33 -3.76
N ALA A 159 22.29 -0.35 -4.39
CA ALA A 159 20.84 -0.33 -4.53
C ALA A 159 20.43 -0.46 -5.99
N LEU A 160 19.30 -1.11 -6.23
CA LEU A 160 18.74 -1.31 -7.55
C LEU A 160 17.69 -0.24 -7.85
N LEU A 161 17.83 0.44 -8.97
CA LEU A 161 16.82 1.33 -9.52
C LEU A 161 16.25 0.72 -10.81
N PRO A 162 15.06 0.10 -10.75
CA PRO A 162 14.38 -0.40 -11.93
C PRO A 162 13.99 0.73 -12.89
N ARG A 163 13.97 0.48 -14.19
CA ARG A 163 13.61 1.50 -15.17
C ARG A 163 12.16 1.96 -15.12
N ASP A 164 11.26 1.12 -14.68
CA ASP A 164 9.85 1.45 -14.42
C ASP A 164 9.66 2.40 -13.22
N LYS A 165 10.68 2.51 -12.36
CA LYS A 165 10.74 3.44 -11.21
C LYS A 165 11.48 4.74 -11.51
N LEU A 166 11.95 4.92 -12.75
CA LEU A 166 12.46 6.21 -13.25
C LEU A 166 11.30 7.11 -13.67
N MET A 167 11.59 8.40 -13.76
CA MET A 167 10.68 9.33 -14.44
C MET A 167 10.79 9.17 -15.95
N PRO A 168 9.71 9.41 -16.71
CA PRO A 168 9.73 9.35 -18.16
C PRO A 168 10.79 10.28 -18.75
N GLY A 169 11.64 9.74 -19.62
CA GLY A 169 12.69 10.51 -20.30
C GLY A 169 14.01 10.65 -19.56
N GLU A 170 14.14 10.17 -18.33
CA GLU A 170 15.42 10.17 -17.62
C GLU A 170 16.40 9.16 -18.21
N ILE A 171 17.62 9.63 -18.43
CA ILE A 171 18.74 8.82 -18.92
C ILE A 171 19.96 9.10 -18.04
N TYR A 172 20.47 8.06 -17.41
CA TYR A 172 21.64 8.12 -16.55
C TYR A 172 22.84 7.43 -17.18
N LYS A 173 24.04 7.98 -16.91
CA LYS A 173 25.33 7.42 -17.28
C LYS A 173 26.08 6.97 -16.03
N ILE A 174 27.11 6.16 -16.23
CA ILE A 174 28.01 5.77 -15.15
C ILE A 174 28.65 7.00 -14.52
N ASN A 175 28.71 7.05 -13.20
CA ASN A 175 29.18 8.14 -12.34
C ASN A 175 28.22 9.35 -12.24
N ASP A 176 27.03 9.31 -12.85
CA ASP A 176 26.03 10.35 -12.61
C ASP A 176 25.54 10.26 -11.15
N ARG A 177 25.32 11.43 -10.55
CA ARG A 177 24.69 11.51 -9.23
C ARG A 177 23.17 11.34 -9.36
N ILE A 178 22.59 10.59 -8.45
CA ILE A 178 21.16 10.36 -8.42
C ILE A 178 20.64 10.47 -6.99
N ARG A 179 19.45 11.06 -6.85
CA ARG A 179 18.66 11.05 -5.62
C ARG A 179 17.41 10.22 -5.86
N ALA A 180 17.05 9.39 -4.92
CA ALA A 180 15.85 8.55 -5.02
C ALA A 180 15.37 8.16 -3.63
N ILE A 181 14.12 7.75 -3.55
CA ILE A 181 13.58 7.16 -2.33
C ILE A 181 14.08 5.74 -2.21
N LEU A 182 14.61 5.42 -1.03
CA LEU A 182 15.04 4.08 -0.69
C LEU A 182 13.83 3.27 -0.22
N GLN A 183 13.63 2.13 -0.82
CA GLN A 183 12.64 1.13 -0.42
C GLN A 183 13.36 -0.16 -0.07
N ILE A 184 13.13 -0.68 1.14
CA ILE A 184 13.65 -1.98 1.54
C ILE A 184 12.62 -3.02 1.10
N VAL A 185 13.07 -3.96 0.30
CA VAL A 185 12.24 -5.07 -0.19
C VAL A 185 12.70 -6.34 0.50
N GLU A 186 11.81 -6.95 1.27
CA GLU A 186 12.02 -8.29 1.80
C GLU A 186 11.85 -9.28 0.64
N VAL A 187 12.96 -9.66 0.02
CA VAL A 187 12.95 -10.68 -1.04
C VAL A 187 13.44 -11.98 -0.46
N GLU A 188 12.58 -12.96 -0.40
CA GLU A 188 12.98 -14.36 -0.22
C GLU A 188 13.76 -14.79 -1.47
N GLY A 189 15.08 -14.77 -1.39
CA GLY A 189 15.93 -15.25 -2.48
C GLY A 189 17.11 -14.38 -2.91
N ARG A 190 17.57 -14.59 -4.14
CA ARG A 190 18.75 -13.96 -4.73
C ARG A 190 18.39 -12.63 -5.39
N GLY A 191 18.40 -11.51 -4.67
CA GLY A 191 18.16 -10.18 -5.24
C GLY A 191 18.71 -9.06 -4.36
N PRO A 192 18.83 -7.83 -4.88
CA PRO A 192 19.12 -6.67 -4.06
C PRO A 192 17.92 -6.36 -3.17
N GLN A 193 18.16 -6.18 -1.89
CA GLN A 193 17.14 -5.85 -0.89
C GLN A 193 16.87 -4.34 -0.82
N LEU A 194 17.79 -3.53 -1.35
CA LEU A 194 17.67 -2.08 -1.43
C LEU A 194 17.21 -1.70 -2.83
N MET A 195 16.01 -1.16 -2.93
CA MET A 195 15.45 -0.63 -4.16
C MET A 195 15.31 0.87 -4.10
N LEU A 196 15.50 1.52 -5.22
CA LEU A 196 15.33 2.96 -5.38
C LEU A 196 14.11 3.25 -6.22
N ASN A 197 13.39 4.31 -5.86
CA ASN A 197 12.22 4.75 -6.57
C ASN A 197 12.25 6.28 -6.75
N ARG A 198 12.11 6.75 -7.98
CA ARG A 198 12.02 8.18 -8.32
C ARG A 198 10.61 8.59 -8.74
N SER A 199 9.75 7.62 -9.07
CA SER A 199 8.39 7.87 -9.56
C SER A 199 7.32 7.93 -8.45
N CYS A 200 7.67 7.60 -7.21
CA CYS A 200 6.73 7.57 -6.08
C CYS A 200 6.39 8.98 -5.54
N PRO A 201 5.23 9.16 -4.89
CA PRO A 201 4.83 10.43 -4.27
C PRO A 201 5.77 10.92 -3.18
N GLU A 202 6.36 10.01 -2.39
CA GLU A 202 7.28 10.31 -1.29
C GLU A 202 8.51 11.08 -1.78
N MET A 203 8.89 10.90 -3.04
CA MET A 203 9.99 11.68 -3.65
C MET A 203 9.73 13.20 -3.60
N VAL A 204 8.48 13.60 -3.85
CA VAL A 204 8.08 15.01 -3.79
C VAL A 204 8.11 15.49 -2.34
N THR A 205 7.54 14.72 -1.41
CA THR A 205 7.52 15.06 0.03
C THR A 205 8.92 15.28 0.59
N GLU A 206 9.83 14.35 0.34
CA GLU A 206 11.19 14.42 0.86
C GLU A 206 11.99 15.59 0.24
N LEU A 207 11.78 15.88 -1.04
CA LEU A 207 12.41 17.03 -1.68
C LEU A 207 11.90 18.36 -1.10
N PHE A 208 10.58 18.48 -0.83
CA PHE A 208 10.03 19.66 -0.16
C PHE A 208 10.54 19.78 1.27
N SER A 209 10.70 18.69 2.01
CA SER A 209 11.28 18.73 3.35
C SER A 209 12.71 19.27 3.37
N ILE A 210 13.49 19.04 2.31
CA ILE A 210 14.85 19.58 2.18
C ILE A 210 14.83 21.07 1.82
N GLU A 211 13.96 21.49 0.89
CA GLU A 211 13.93 22.85 0.35
C GLU A 211 13.14 23.84 1.24
N VAL A 212 12.25 23.34 2.10
CA VAL A 212 11.34 24.13 2.95
C VAL A 212 11.59 23.78 4.42
N PRO A 213 12.44 24.57 5.13
CA PRO A 213 12.76 24.31 6.55
C PRO A 213 11.54 24.27 7.44
N GLU A 214 10.51 25.04 7.13
CA GLU A 214 9.25 25.13 7.87
C GLU A 214 8.50 23.76 7.93
N ILE A 215 8.80 22.85 7.00
CA ILE A 215 8.27 21.46 7.03
C ILE A 215 9.04 20.61 8.05
N ASN A 216 10.37 20.75 8.12
CA ASN A 216 11.20 20.04 9.10
C ASN A 216 10.98 20.53 10.54
N GLU A 217 10.50 21.75 10.70
CA GLU A 217 10.17 22.36 11.98
C GLU A 217 8.72 22.08 12.41
N ASP A 218 7.98 21.21 11.68
CA ASP A 218 6.58 20.85 11.91
C ASP A 218 5.61 22.06 11.92
N ILE A 219 6.02 23.20 11.32
CA ILE A 219 5.18 24.39 11.15
C ILE A 219 4.21 24.19 9.98
N ILE A 220 4.70 23.56 8.90
CA ILE A 220 3.93 23.20 7.71
C ILE A 220 3.94 21.69 7.58
N GLU A 221 2.78 21.13 7.30
CA GLU A 221 2.60 19.71 7.12
C GLU A 221 2.10 19.42 5.69
N ILE A 222 2.70 18.43 5.02
CA ILE A 222 2.20 17.89 3.76
C ILE A 222 1.19 16.80 4.09
N ARG A 223 -0.09 17.06 3.86
CA ARG A 223 -1.20 16.15 4.15
C ARG A 223 -1.46 15.14 3.03
N GLY A 224 -1.08 15.45 1.81
CA GLY A 224 -1.29 14.55 0.69
C GLY A 224 -0.49 14.94 -0.53
N VAL A 225 -0.16 13.96 -1.35
CA VAL A 225 0.53 14.11 -2.63
C VAL A 225 -0.12 13.23 -3.67
N ALA A 226 -0.57 13.83 -4.77
CA ALA A 226 -0.99 13.11 -5.96
C ALA A 226 -0.01 13.40 -7.09
N ARG A 227 0.58 12.38 -7.68
CA ARG A 227 1.68 12.51 -8.63
C ARG A 227 1.42 11.77 -9.93
N ASP A 228 1.78 12.42 -11.04
CA ASP A 228 1.96 11.87 -12.37
C ASP A 228 3.41 12.13 -12.76
N ALA A 229 4.28 11.18 -12.43
CA ALA A 229 5.73 11.34 -12.43
C ALA A 229 6.27 11.87 -13.77
N GLY A 230 7.10 12.90 -13.71
CA GLY A 230 7.68 13.56 -14.89
C GLY A 230 6.72 14.49 -15.63
N SER A 231 5.48 14.66 -15.17
CA SER A 231 4.48 15.53 -15.81
C SER A 231 3.92 16.56 -14.83
N ARG A 232 3.17 16.15 -13.83
CA ARG A 232 2.53 17.07 -12.89
C ARG A 232 2.27 16.41 -11.54
N SER A 233 2.44 17.18 -10.47
CA SER A 233 2.08 16.78 -9.10
C SER A 233 1.20 17.83 -8.43
N LYS A 234 0.35 17.38 -7.53
CA LYS A 234 -0.42 18.21 -6.59
C LYS A 234 -0.03 17.85 -5.18
N ILE A 235 0.29 18.85 -4.36
CA ILE A 235 0.59 18.68 -2.93
C ILE A 235 -0.40 19.49 -2.10
N ALA A 236 -0.98 18.86 -1.09
CA ALA A 236 -1.86 19.52 -0.13
C ALA A 236 -1.07 19.83 1.15
N VAL A 237 -1.00 21.09 1.50
CA VAL A 237 -0.22 21.61 2.64
C VAL A 237 -1.13 22.28 3.66
N LYS A 238 -0.86 22.05 4.94
CA LYS A 238 -1.56 22.66 6.08
C LYS A 238 -0.54 23.35 6.96
N THR A 239 -0.87 24.51 7.53
CA THR A 239 -0.04 25.15 8.52
C THR A 239 -0.58 24.92 9.93
N ASN A 240 0.33 24.72 10.88
CA ASN A 240 0.02 24.65 12.31
C ASN A 240 0.13 26.03 13.00
N ASP A 241 0.68 27.05 12.31
CA ASP A 241 0.74 28.43 12.75
C ASP A 241 -0.02 29.36 11.79
N GLY A 242 -1.19 29.86 12.19
CA GLY A 242 -2.05 30.71 11.36
C GLY A 242 -1.43 32.04 10.90
N ARG A 243 -0.20 32.35 11.30
CA ARG A 243 0.54 33.54 10.83
C ARG A 243 1.37 33.26 9.58
N ILE A 244 1.52 31.99 9.21
CA ILE A 244 2.37 31.56 8.10
C ILE A 244 1.47 31.10 6.94
N ASP A 245 1.70 31.66 5.77
CA ASP A 245 1.09 31.18 4.52
C ASP A 245 1.84 29.91 4.06
N PRO A 246 1.22 28.72 4.12
CA PRO A 246 1.88 27.49 3.77
C PRO A 246 2.19 27.40 2.26
N VAL A 247 1.35 27.99 1.42
CA VAL A 247 1.60 28.00 -0.03
C VAL A 247 2.77 28.91 -0.36
N GLY A 248 2.79 30.13 0.19
CA GLY A 248 3.87 31.08 -0.03
C GLY A 248 5.22 30.56 0.47
N ALA A 249 5.26 29.88 1.61
CA ALA A 249 6.46 29.27 2.15
C ALA A 249 7.01 28.14 1.25
N CYS A 250 6.15 27.27 0.73
CA CYS A 250 6.55 26.19 -0.18
C CYS A 250 6.94 26.71 -1.56
N VAL A 251 6.30 27.75 -2.06
CA VAL A 251 6.68 28.41 -3.35
C VAL A 251 8.04 29.08 -3.21
N GLY A 252 8.25 29.78 -2.11
CA GLY A 252 9.46 30.57 -1.86
C GLY A 252 9.54 31.86 -2.68
N MET A 253 10.57 32.68 -2.43
CA MET A 253 10.74 33.95 -3.12
C MET A 253 10.84 33.75 -4.64
N ARG A 254 9.91 34.36 -5.38
CA ARG A 254 9.79 34.26 -6.85
C ARG A 254 9.75 32.81 -7.37
N GLY A 255 9.25 31.87 -6.55
CA GLY A 255 9.14 30.47 -6.91
C GLY A 255 10.44 29.67 -6.79
N SER A 256 11.46 30.17 -6.08
CA SER A 256 12.78 29.53 -6.03
C SER A 256 12.75 28.13 -5.44
N ARG A 257 11.98 27.89 -4.37
CA ARG A 257 11.91 26.59 -3.71
C ARG A 257 11.18 25.56 -4.57
N VAL A 258 9.97 25.88 -5.03
CA VAL A 258 9.22 24.98 -5.93
C VAL A 258 9.97 24.70 -7.22
N GLN A 259 10.74 25.69 -7.77
CA GLN A 259 11.55 25.49 -8.96
C GLN A 259 12.73 24.55 -8.71
N ALA A 260 13.37 24.61 -7.53
CA ALA A 260 14.43 23.67 -7.15
C ALA A 260 13.91 22.23 -7.13
N VAL A 261 12.75 22.00 -6.48
CA VAL A 261 12.11 20.68 -6.48
C VAL A 261 11.71 20.25 -7.88
N SER A 262 11.04 21.11 -8.65
CA SER A 262 10.64 20.84 -10.04
C SER A 262 11.84 20.45 -10.91
N SER A 263 12.97 21.14 -10.77
CA SER A 263 14.19 20.86 -11.55
C SER A 263 14.78 19.49 -11.23
N GLU A 264 14.79 19.08 -9.96
CA GLU A 264 15.22 17.73 -9.56
C GLU A 264 14.29 16.63 -10.14
N LEU A 265 13.01 16.97 -10.32
CA LEU A 265 11.98 16.08 -10.87
C LEU A 265 11.85 16.18 -12.41
N GLY A 266 12.88 16.63 -13.11
CA GLY A 266 12.87 16.73 -14.59
C GLY A 266 11.91 17.78 -15.13
N ASN A 267 11.75 18.90 -14.43
CA ASN A 267 10.80 19.98 -14.71
C ASN A 267 9.32 19.59 -14.59
N GLU A 268 9.01 18.67 -13.71
CA GLU A 268 7.65 18.31 -13.33
C GLU A 268 6.90 19.52 -12.75
N ARG A 269 5.69 19.79 -13.22
CA ARG A 269 4.87 20.90 -12.72
C ARG A 269 4.30 20.54 -11.34
N ILE A 270 4.41 21.46 -10.39
CA ILE A 270 3.97 21.23 -9.02
C ILE A 270 2.92 22.27 -8.65
N ASP A 271 1.71 21.80 -8.35
CA ASP A 271 0.63 22.63 -7.82
C ASP A 271 0.60 22.47 -6.29
N ILE A 272 0.72 23.59 -5.59
CA ILE A 272 0.67 23.63 -4.13
C ILE A 272 -0.73 24.10 -3.72
N ILE A 273 -1.41 23.32 -2.88
CA ILE A 273 -2.82 23.45 -2.55
C ILE A 273 -2.96 23.57 -1.04
N ILE A 274 -3.80 24.48 -0.58
CA ILE A 274 -4.16 24.53 0.84
C ILE A 274 -5.03 23.33 1.18
N TYR A 275 -4.60 22.54 2.16
CA TYR A 275 -5.40 21.44 2.68
C TYR A 275 -6.56 21.99 3.52
N ASP A 276 -7.72 21.40 3.38
CA ASP A 276 -8.89 21.65 4.21
C ASP A 276 -9.46 20.33 4.70
N ASP A 277 -9.97 20.32 5.93
CA ASP A 277 -10.60 19.13 6.51
C ASP A 277 -11.98 18.86 5.90
N ASN A 278 -12.62 19.90 5.29
CA ASN A 278 -13.84 19.75 4.51
C ASN A 278 -13.49 19.25 3.10
N PRO A 279 -13.95 18.05 2.70
CA PRO A 279 -13.62 17.47 1.39
C PRO A 279 -14.05 18.35 0.22
N ALA A 280 -15.21 19.01 0.29
CA ALA A 280 -15.69 19.90 -0.77
C ALA A 280 -14.75 21.10 -0.95
N GLN A 281 -14.31 21.73 0.15
CA GLN A 281 -13.37 22.84 0.08
C GLN A 281 -12.00 22.39 -0.45
N LEU A 282 -11.55 21.21 -0.05
CA LEU A 282 -10.30 20.63 -0.56
C LEU A 282 -10.39 20.38 -2.08
N VAL A 283 -11.54 19.91 -2.59
CA VAL A 283 -11.78 19.73 -4.03
C VAL A 283 -11.73 21.07 -4.77
N ILE A 284 -12.37 22.12 -4.24
CA ILE A 284 -12.30 23.47 -4.81
C ILE A 284 -10.86 23.94 -4.93
N ASN A 285 -10.08 23.78 -3.86
CA ASN A 285 -8.68 24.15 -3.84
C ASN A 285 -7.85 23.30 -4.84
N ALA A 286 -8.15 22.00 -4.94
CA ALA A 286 -7.45 21.07 -5.80
C ALA A 286 -7.73 21.27 -7.29
N LEU A 287 -8.88 21.76 -7.67
CA LEU A 287 -9.25 22.04 -9.06
C LEU A 287 -8.74 23.40 -9.58
N SER A 288 -8.22 24.24 -8.68
CA SER A 288 -7.65 25.53 -9.10
C SER A 288 -6.69 25.37 -10.31
N PRO A 289 -6.73 26.29 -11.31
CA PRO A 289 -7.40 27.60 -11.33
C PRO A 289 -8.88 27.56 -11.83
N ALA A 290 -9.46 26.40 -12.06
CA ALA A 290 -10.87 26.32 -12.46
C ALA A 290 -11.79 26.81 -11.32
N LYS A 291 -12.84 27.54 -11.68
CA LYS A 291 -13.84 28.01 -10.72
C LYS A 291 -14.97 26.99 -10.65
N VAL A 292 -15.22 26.51 -9.46
CA VAL A 292 -16.34 25.60 -9.15
C VAL A 292 -17.56 26.46 -8.75
N GLU A 293 -18.73 26.13 -9.26
CA GLU A 293 -19.99 26.82 -8.95
C GLU A 293 -20.75 26.09 -7.83
N SER A 294 -20.93 24.79 -7.96
CA SER A 294 -21.55 23.96 -6.95
C SER A 294 -20.94 22.57 -6.87
N ILE A 295 -21.09 21.91 -5.72
CA ILE A 295 -20.67 20.54 -5.49
C ILE A 295 -21.82 19.80 -4.83
N VAL A 296 -22.19 18.67 -5.40
CA VAL A 296 -23.08 17.69 -4.79
C VAL A 296 -22.23 16.51 -4.34
N MET A 297 -22.30 16.20 -3.04
CA MET A 297 -21.55 15.10 -2.44
C MET A 297 -22.47 13.92 -2.19
N ASP A 298 -22.02 12.76 -2.59
CA ASP A 298 -22.59 11.48 -2.25
C ASP A 298 -21.57 10.74 -1.34
N GLU A 299 -21.90 10.63 -0.07
CA GLU A 299 -21.03 10.03 0.93
C GLU A 299 -20.98 8.51 0.81
N ASP A 300 -22.06 7.87 0.38
CA ASP A 300 -22.19 6.43 0.26
C ASP A 300 -21.28 5.88 -0.84
N SER A 301 -21.34 6.46 -2.03
CA SER A 301 -20.48 6.11 -3.16
C SER A 301 -19.11 6.80 -3.11
N ARG A 302 -18.85 7.68 -2.15
CA ARG A 302 -17.67 8.58 -2.09
C ARG A 302 -17.42 9.29 -3.42
N SER A 303 -18.48 9.81 -4.02
CA SER A 303 -18.41 10.55 -5.27
C SER A 303 -18.86 11.99 -5.09
N MET A 304 -18.35 12.88 -5.96
CA MET A 304 -18.74 14.29 -6.00
C MET A 304 -19.01 14.69 -7.44
N ASP A 305 -20.19 15.23 -7.67
CA ASP A 305 -20.57 15.91 -8.90
C ASP A 305 -20.25 17.40 -8.76
N ILE A 306 -19.39 17.91 -9.63
CA ILE A 306 -18.83 19.25 -9.56
C ILE A 306 -19.30 20.03 -10.77
N ALA A 307 -20.17 20.99 -10.52
CA ALA A 307 -20.66 21.86 -11.57
C ALA A 307 -19.70 23.02 -11.82
N VAL A 308 -19.35 23.21 -13.08
CA VAL A 308 -18.47 24.28 -13.54
C VAL A 308 -19.07 24.96 -14.77
N ASN A 309 -18.77 26.27 -14.95
CA ASN A 309 -19.12 26.98 -16.18
C ASN A 309 -18.37 26.34 -17.38
N GLU A 310 -18.98 26.41 -18.56
CA GLU A 310 -18.40 25.90 -19.81
C GLU A 310 -16.97 26.40 -20.06
N ASP A 311 -16.70 27.70 -19.76
CA ASP A 311 -15.35 28.29 -19.90
C ASP A 311 -14.30 27.63 -18.98
N ASN A 312 -14.73 27.07 -17.86
CA ASN A 312 -13.86 26.42 -16.88
C ASN A 312 -13.79 24.90 -17.02
N LEU A 313 -14.68 24.29 -17.82
CA LEU A 313 -14.77 22.84 -18.00
C LEU A 313 -13.43 22.23 -18.46
N ALA A 314 -12.84 22.83 -19.50
CA ALA A 314 -11.54 22.38 -20.02
C ALA A 314 -10.39 22.56 -19.01
N LEU A 315 -10.45 23.59 -18.16
CA LEU A 315 -9.44 23.84 -17.12
C LEU A 315 -9.61 22.85 -15.96
N ALA A 316 -10.84 22.56 -15.54
CA ALA A 316 -11.16 21.63 -14.48
C ALA A 316 -10.74 20.19 -14.84
N ILE A 317 -11.07 19.74 -16.03
CA ILE A 317 -10.68 18.42 -16.55
C ILE A 317 -9.14 18.37 -16.77
N GLY A 318 -8.58 19.42 -17.39
CA GLY A 318 -7.18 19.48 -17.76
C GLY A 318 -6.85 18.59 -18.97
N SER A 319 -5.60 18.67 -19.44
CA SER A 319 -5.13 17.88 -20.58
C SER A 319 -5.25 16.37 -20.28
N ARG A 320 -6.02 15.63 -21.09
CA ARG A 320 -6.27 14.19 -20.95
C ARG A 320 -6.84 13.81 -19.56
N GLY A 321 -7.62 14.67 -18.94
CA GLY A 321 -8.17 14.42 -17.61
C GLY A 321 -7.14 14.45 -16.47
N GLN A 322 -5.94 15.01 -16.68
CA GLN A 322 -4.87 14.99 -15.69
C GLN A 322 -5.22 15.77 -14.43
N ASN A 323 -5.88 16.93 -14.57
CA ASN A 323 -6.19 17.78 -13.43
C ASN A 323 -7.21 17.13 -12.49
N ILE A 324 -8.32 16.63 -13.04
CA ILE A 324 -9.34 15.91 -12.26
C ILE A 324 -8.79 14.62 -11.65
N ARG A 325 -8.02 13.82 -12.41
CA ARG A 325 -7.44 12.57 -11.92
C ARG A 325 -6.49 12.79 -10.74
N LEU A 326 -5.68 13.85 -10.80
CA LEU A 326 -4.79 14.21 -9.69
C LEU A 326 -5.56 14.75 -8.50
N ALA A 327 -6.60 15.57 -8.73
CA ALA A 327 -7.48 16.06 -7.67
C ALA A 327 -8.21 14.89 -6.97
N SER A 328 -8.80 13.98 -7.74
CA SER A 328 -9.46 12.78 -7.22
C SER A 328 -8.52 11.93 -6.34
N LYS A 329 -7.29 11.67 -6.82
CA LYS A 329 -6.28 10.94 -6.03
C LYS A 329 -5.84 11.67 -4.77
N LEU A 330 -5.79 13.01 -4.81
CA LEU A 330 -5.38 13.83 -3.66
C LEU A 330 -6.43 13.82 -2.55
N VAL A 331 -7.70 13.94 -2.94
CA VAL A 331 -8.83 14.03 -2.01
C VAL A 331 -9.30 12.65 -1.57
N GLY A 332 -9.12 11.62 -2.40
CA GLY A 332 -9.59 10.25 -2.15
C GLY A 332 -11.07 10.05 -2.45
N TRP A 333 -11.65 10.90 -3.33
CA TRP A 333 -13.03 10.83 -3.79
C TRP A 333 -13.10 10.71 -5.30
N ASN A 334 -14.13 10.07 -5.80
CA ASN A 334 -14.43 10.05 -7.24
C ASN A 334 -15.03 11.39 -7.66
N LEU A 335 -14.36 12.10 -8.55
CA LEU A 335 -14.79 13.43 -8.98
C LEU A 335 -15.36 13.37 -10.39
N ASN A 336 -16.61 13.81 -10.56
CA ASN A 336 -17.26 13.98 -11.84
C ASN A 336 -17.41 15.48 -12.12
N ILE A 337 -16.97 15.93 -13.29
CA ILE A 337 -17.14 17.32 -13.68
C ILE A 337 -18.26 17.40 -14.70
N ILE A 338 -19.27 18.22 -14.38
CA ILE A 338 -20.47 18.46 -15.21
C ILE A 338 -20.59 19.94 -15.53
N SER A 339 -21.27 20.25 -16.62
CA SER A 339 -21.61 21.65 -16.92
C SER A 339 -22.77 22.13 -16.01
N ASN A 340 -22.89 23.44 -15.83
CA ASN A 340 -24.02 23.99 -15.07
C ASN A 340 -25.36 23.57 -15.66
N GLU A 341 -25.47 23.50 -17.00
CA GLU A 341 -26.70 23.07 -17.67
C GLU A 341 -27.03 21.59 -17.35
N GLU A 342 -26.02 20.73 -17.33
CA GLU A 342 -26.19 19.32 -16.93
C GLU A 342 -26.54 19.18 -15.45
N ALA A 343 -25.95 20.01 -14.56
CA ALA A 343 -26.26 20.03 -13.14
C ALA A 343 -27.72 20.45 -12.90
N GLU A 344 -28.17 21.56 -13.55
CA GLU A 344 -29.56 22.00 -13.48
C GLU A 344 -30.53 20.96 -14.07
N ALA A 345 -30.11 20.25 -15.12
CA ALA A 345 -30.94 19.20 -15.70
C ALA A 345 -31.07 18.00 -14.75
N LYS A 346 -29.99 17.61 -14.08
CA LYS A 346 -30.03 16.56 -13.05
C LYS A 346 -30.94 16.94 -11.90
N VAL A 347 -30.78 18.13 -11.32
CA VAL A 347 -31.63 18.60 -10.24
C VAL A 347 -33.12 18.56 -10.65
N LYS A 348 -33.44 18.98 -11.87
CA LYS A 348 -34.83 18.91 -12.37
C LYS A 348 -35.33 17.46 -12.54
N VAL A 349 -34.47 16.54 -12.93
CA VAL A 349 -34.82 15.10 -13.02
C VAL A 349 -35.06 14.56 -11.62
N ASP A 350 -34.14 14.82 -10.69
CA ASP A 350 -34.26 14.38 -9.30
C ASP A 350 -35.51 14.97 -8.63
N GLU A 351 -35.80 16.29 -8.83
CA GLU A 351 -37.02 16.93 -8.37
C GLU A 351 -38.29 16.29 -8.96
N THR A 352 -38.27 15.92 -10.25
CA THR A 352 -39.39 15.30 -10.93
C THR A 352 -39.63 13.87 -10.45
N GLU A 353 -38.56 13.12 -10.23
CA GLU A 353 -38.60 11.77 -9.68
C GLU A 353 -39.04 11.79 -8.21
N PHE A 354 -38.52 12.71 -7.41
CA PHE A 354 -38.93 12.91 -6.03
C PHE A 354 -40.40 13.35 -5.93
N LEU A 355 -40.87 14.22 -6.85
CA LEU A 355 -42.29 14.61 -6.95
C LEU A 355 -43.18 13.38 -7.18
N ALA A 356 -42.82 12.51 -8.09
CA ALA A 356 -43.55 11.27 -8.33
C ALA A 356 -43.57 10.35 -7.08
N ASN A 357 -42.44 10.25 -6.41
CA ASN A 357 -42.29 9.45 -5.18
C ASN A 357 -43.11 10.04 -4.02
N ILE A 358 -43.14 11.38 -3.86
CA ILE A 358 -43.99 12.05 -2.86
C ILE A 358 -45.48 11.75 -3.12
N ILE A 359 -45.93 11.86 -4.36
CA ILE A 359 -47.35 11.62 -4.72
C ILE A 359 -47.72 10.16 -4.39
N ASP A 360 -46.84 9.20 -4.75
CA ASP A 360 -47.13 7.76 -4.56
C ASP A 360 -47.03 7.34 -3.08
N SER A 361 -45.97 7.74 -2.38
CA SER A 361 -45.70 7.34 -1.00
C SER A 361 -46.54 8.09 0.04
N LEU A 362 -46.73 9.41 -0.12
CA LEU A 362 -47.49 10.20 0.84
C LEU A 362 -48.97 10.31 0.49
N GLY A 363 -49.37 9.93 -0.73
CA GLY A 363 -50.76 9.98 -1.21
C GLY A 363 -51.35 11.40 -1.23
N VAL A 364 -50.52 12.39 -1.57
CA VAL A 364 -50.88 13.80 -1.67
C VAL A 364 -51.18 14.20 -3.12
N GLN A 365 -51.94 15.29 -3.30
CA GLN A 365 -52.21 15.83 -4.63
C GLN A 365 -50.94 16.52 -5.18
N GLU A 366 -50.80 16.56 -6.50
CA GLU A 366 -49.64 17.15 -7.22
C GLU A 366 -49.40 18.62 -6.78
N ASP A 367 -50.46 19.44 -6.60
CA ASP A 367 -50.35 20.81 -6.11
C ASP A 367 -49.71 20.94 -4.72
N ILE A 368 -49.89 19.95 -3.85
CA ILE A 368 -49.32 19.93 -2.52
C ILE A 368 -47.86 19.43 -2.60
N ALA A 369 -47.61 18.42 -3.39
CA ALA A 369 -46.25 17.86 -3.61
C ALA A 369 -45.30 18.92 -4.22
N GLU A 370 -45.79 19.71 -5.23
CA GLU A 370 -45.00 20.82 -5.79
C GLU A 370 -44.70 21.91 -4.75
N LYS A 371 -45.60 22.19 -3.84
CA LYS A 371 -45.38 23.17 -2.75
C LYS A 371 -44.39 22.64 -1.70
N ILE A 372 -44.42 21.37 -1.42
CA ILE A 372 -43.44 20.73 -0.52
C ILE A 372 -42.03 20.91 -1.11
N ILE A 373 -41.82 20.54 -2.37
CA ILE A 373 -40.54 20.69 -3.05
C ILE A 373 -40.10 22.14 -3.14
N SER A 374 -41.01 23.05 -3.54
CA SER A 374 -40.70 24.48 -3.63
C SER A 374 -40.42 25.15 -2.28
N SER A 375 -40.80 24.51 -1.18
CA SER A 375 -40.46 24.92 0.19
C SER A 375 -39.08 24.43 0.64
N GLY A 376 -38.37 23.69 -0.22
CA GLY A 376 -36.99 23.24 0.03
C GLY A 376 -36.84 21.86 0.67
N PHE A 377 -37.91 21.06 0.73
CA PHE A 377 -37.88 19.69 1.20
C PHE A 377 -37.48 18.77 0.03
N LEU A 378 -36.29 18.14 0.12
CA LEU A 378 -35.71 17.33 -0.93
C LEU A 378 -35.51 15.85 -0.54
N SER A 379 -35.95 15.49 0.68
CA SER A 379 -35.92 14.11 1.17
C SER A 379 -37.15 13.80 2.02
N PHE A 380 -37.48 12.51 2.18
CA PHE A 380 -38.53 12.08 3.09
C PHE A 380 -38.19 12.40 4.54
N ASP A 381 -36.93 12.38 4.93
CA ASP A 381 -36.47 12.76 6.27
C ASP A 381 -36.74 14.26 6.55
N ASP A 382 -36.48 15.13 5.58
CA ASP A 382 -36.77 16.56 5.71
C ASP A 382 -38.25 16.80 5.99
N ILE A 383 -39.12 16.05 5.33
CA ILE A 383 -40.59 16.16 5.50
C ILE A 383 -41.00 15.59 6.86
N ALA A 384 -40.46 14.44 7.28
CA ALA A 384 -40.78 13.75 8.52
C ALA A 384 -40.44 14.60 9.75
N TYR A 385 -39.26 15.22 9.75
CA TYR A 385 -38.73 15.99 10.90
C TYR A 385 -39.00 17.50 10.83
N ALA A 386 -39.65 18.00 9.77
CA ALA A 386 -39.98 19.41 9.65
C ALA A 386 -40.92 19.89 10.76
N GLU A 387 -40.89 21.19 11.09
CA GLU A 387 -41.85 21.79 12.01
C GLU A 387 -43.25 21.90 11.34
N ASN A 388 -44.34 21.67 12.10
CA ASN A 388 -45.71 21.73 11.57
C ASN A 388 -46.04 23.09 10.98
N ASP A 389 -45.42 24.15 11.46
CA ASP A 389 -45.62 25.50 10.97
C ASP A 389 -45.18 25.72 9.51
N SER A 390 -44.22 24.91 9.03
CA SER A 390 -43.72 24.94 7.65
C SER A 390 -44.80 24.50 6.64
N PHE A 391 -45.72 23.66 7.04
CA PHE A 391 -46.81 23.14 6.20
C PHE A 391 -48.10 23.98 6.24
N LYS A 392 -48.26 24.84 7.27
CA LYS A 392 -49.50 25.63 7.48
C LYS A 392 -49.82 26.61 6.34
N ASN A 393 -48.86 26.92 5.49
CA ASN A 393 -49.06 27.82 4.34
C ASN A 393 -49.84 27.18 3.20
N TYR A 394 -49.94 25.84 3.16
CA TYR A 394 -50.57 25.09 2.07
C TYR A 394 -51.38 23.87 2.51
N ILE A 395 -51.36 23.53 3.80
CA ILE A 395 -52.19 22.48 4.42
C ILE A 395 -52.92 23.09 5.63
N GLU A 396 -54.26 23.12 5.59
CA GLU A 396 -55.05 23.76 6.66
C GLU A 396 -55.32 22.83 7.85
N SER A 397 -55.20 21.49 7.66
CA SER A 397 -55.55 20.50 8.66
C SER A 397 -54.30 19.95 9.38
N GLU A 398 -54.26 20.10 10.71
CA GLU A 398 -53.18 19.50 11.51
C GLU A 398 -53.15 17.95 11.44
N ASP A 399 -54.35 17.33 11.28
CA ASP A 399 -54.44 15.88 11.13
C ASP A 399 -53.79 15.41 9.81
N GLU A 400 -53.95 16.20 8.75
CA GLU A 400 -53.34 15.91 7.45
C GLU A 400 -51.83 16.12 7.44
N ILE A 401 -51.31 17.14 8.14
CA ILE A 401 -49.87 17.33 8.34
C ILE A 401 -49.26 16.14 9.08
N ASN A 402 -49.89 15.69 10.17
CA ASN A 402 -49.39 14.55 10.94
C ASN A 402 -49.42 13.24 10.12
N ARG A 403 -50.45 13.07 9.26
CA ARG A 403 -50.53 11.93 8.36
C ARG A 403 -49.42 11.92 7.32
N ILE A 404 -49.14 13.07 6.73
CA ILE A 404 -48.04 13.22 5.74
C ILE A 404 -46.70 12.97 6.38
N LYS A 405 -46.47 13.48 7.58
CA LYS A 405 -45.21 13.24 8.32
C LYS A 405 -45.02 11.79 8.68
N SER A 406 -46.06 11.11 9.16
CA SER A 406 -45.98 9.67 9.46
C SER A 406 -45.75 8.84 8.20
N ALA A 407 -46.38 9.20 7.07
CA ALA A 407 -46.11 8.51 5.81
C ALA A 407 -44.69 8.78 5.28
N ALA A 408 -44.14 9.98 5.54
CA ALA A 408 -42.76 10.32 5.19
C ALA A 408 -41.74 9.52 6.07
N GLU A 409 -42.03 9.34 7.38
CA GLU A 409 -41.22 8.46 8.24
C GLU A 409 -41.22 7.02 7.73
N ASP A 410 -42.37 6.49 7.34
CA ASP A 410 -42.48 5.14 6.79
C ASP A 410 -41.76 5.01 5.44
N ALA A 411 -41.83 6.04 4.58
CA ALA A 411 -41.14 6.08 3.29
C ALA A 411 -39.62 6.17 3.47
N ALA A 412 -39.12 7.01 4.36
CA ALA A 412 -37.71 7.15 4.68
C ALA A 412 -37.13 5.81 5.24
N LEU A 413 -37.93 5.13 6.06
CA LEU A 413 -37.51 3.82 6.60
C LEU A 413 -37.43 2.74 5.50
N LEU A 414 -38.35 2.75 4.55
CA LEU A 414 -38.37 1.85 3.40
C LEU A 414 -37.18 2.13 2.45
N GLU A 415 -36.84 3.39 2.24
CA GLU A 415 -35.68 3.82 1.44
C GLU A 415 -34.38 3.37 2.10
N ALA A 416 -34.23 3.55 3.41
CA ALA A 416 -33.08 3.08 4.16
C ALA A 416 -32.96 1.53 4.16
N MET A 417 -34.09 0.81 4.21
CA MET A 417 -34.09 -0.65 4.10
C MET A 417 -33.82 -1.13 2.66
N GLY A 418 -34.24 -0.38 1.66
CA GLY A 418 -33.95 -0.63 0.24
C GLY A 418 -32.48 -0.47 -0.08
N ALA A 419 -31.83 0.56 0.46
CA ALA A 419 -30.38 0.77 0.33
C ALA A 419 -29.55 -0.37 0.92
N VAL A 420 -30.00 -0.95 2.05
CA VAL A 420 -29.36 -2.14 2.66
C VAL A 420 -29.49 -3.40 1.79
N THR A 421 -30.59 -3.54 1.05
CA THR A 421 -30.78 -4.68 0.13
C THR A 421 -30.04 -4.51 -1.19
N GLU A 422 -29.84 -3.28 -1.65
CA GLU A 422 -29.03 -3.00 -2.86
C GLU A 422 -27.52 -3.12 -2.62
N GLU A 423 -27.02 -2.91 -1.40
CA GLU A 423 -25.62 -3.21 -1.03
C GLU A 423 -25.35 -4.72 -1.00
N GLU A 424 -26.32 -5.56 -0.62
CA GLU A 424 -26.19 -7.02 -0.66
C GLU A 424 -26.28 -7.57 -2.10
N ASP A 425 -26.98 -6.90 -3.03
CA ASP A 425 -27.12 -7.31 -4.43
C ASP A 425 -25.98 -6.79 -5.34
N ASN A 426 -25.23 -5.79 -4.92
CA ASN A 426 -24.10 -5.22 -5.69
C ASN A 426 -22.79 -6.02 -5.58
N VAL A 427 -22.84 -7.20 -4.94
CA VAL A 427 -21.75 -8.15 -4.97
C VAL A 427 -21.65 -8.74 -6.37
N GLU A 428 -20.57 -8.43 -7.10
CA GLU A 428 -20.32 -8.87 -8.48
C GLU A 428 -20.63 -10.37 -8.66
N SER A 429 -21.71 -10.67 -9.38
CA SER A 429 -22.15 -12.04 -9.63
C SER A 429 -21.11 -12.83 -10.42
N LEU A 430 -21.09 -14.17 -10.25
CA LEU A 430 -20.19 -15.07 -10.98
C LEU A 430 -20.35 -15.00 -12.52
N GLU A 431 -21.40 -14.33 -13.03
CA GLU A 431 -21.68 -14.17 -14.46
C GLU A 431 -20.65 -13.31 -15.20
N GLY A 432 -19.85 -12.48 -14.49
CA GLY A 432 -18.74 -11.72 -15.07
C GLY A 432 -17.42 -12.49 -15.22
N LEU A 433 -17.35 -13.73 -14.75
CA LEU A 433 -16.22 -14.63 -14.98
C LEU A 433 -16.47 -15.42 -16.28
N SER A 434 -15.46 -15.57 -17.14
CA SER A 434 -15.53 -16.37 -18.38
C SER A 434 -15.64 -17.87 -18.07
N LEU A 435 -16.68 -18.27 -17.32
CA LEU A 435 -16.97 -19.63 -16.92
C LEU A 435 -18.22 -20.15 -17.66
N ASP A 436 -18.20 -21.44 -18.04
CA ASP A 436 -19.37 -22.09 -18.62
C ASP A 436 -20.51 -22.23 -17.59
N GLU A 437 -21.77 -22.15 -18.04
CA GLU A 437 -22.98 -22.26 -17.18
C GLU A 437 -22.99 -23.49 -16.27
N GLU A 438 -22.37 -24.57 -16.70
CA GLU A 438 -22.26 -25.81 -15.90
C GLU A 438 -21.31 -25.67 -14.72
N ASN A 439 -20.25 -24.85 -14.88
CA ASN A 439 -19.30 -24.57 -13.81
C ASN A 439 -19.85 -23.55 -12.81
N ILE A 440 -20.61 -22.54 -13.26
CA ILE A 440 -21.31 -21.59 -12.39
C ILE A 440 -22.29 -22.33 -11.48
N LYS A 441 -23.09 -23.29 -12.02
CA LYS A 441 -23.99 -24.12 -11.22
C LYS A 441 -23.25 -25.00 -10.20
N LYS A 442 -22.07 -25.52 -10.53
CA LYS A 442 -21.26 -26.34 -9.60
C LYS A 442 -20.67 -25.50 -8.47
N LEU A 443 -20.29 -24.26 -8.73
CA LEU A 443 -19.78 -23.32 -7.73
C LEU A 443 -20.90 -22.84 -6.79
N SER A 444 -22.04 -22.46 -7.35
CA SER A 444 -23.23 -22.08 -6.56
C SER A 444 -23.71 -23.19 -5.62
N ASN A 445 -23.68 -24.45 -6.08
CA ASN A 445 -24.04 -25.61 -5.24
C ASN A 445 -23.02 -25.90 -4.13
N LYS A 446 -21.81 -25.31 -4.18
CA LYS A 446 -20.78 -25.37 -3.13
C LYS A 446 -20.83 -24.17 -2.18
N GLY A 447 -21.80 -23.26 -2.34
CA GLY A 447 -21.96 -22.09 -1.51
C GLY A 447 -21.20 -20.86 -1.97
N ILE A 448 -20.50 -20.92 -3.12
CA ILE A 448 -19.76 -19.79 -3.72
C ILE A 448 -20.72 -19.03 -4.61
N LYS A 449 -21.09 -17.81 -4.22
CA LYS A 449 -22.11 -17.00 -4.89
C LYS A 449 -21.55 -15.78 -5.62
N ASN A 450 -20.32 -15.36 -5.30
CA ASN A 450 -19.69 -14.16 -5.85
C ASN A 450 -18.21 -14.38 -6.18
N LYS A 451 -17.55 -13.36 -6.76
CA LYS A 451 -16.14 -13.41 -7.15
C LYS A 451 -15.20 -13.46 -5.96
N ASP A 452 -15.58 -12.84 -4.85
CA ASP A 452 -14.75 -12.80 -3.64
C ASP A 452 -14.70 -14.17 -2.96
N ASP A 453 -15.83 -14.90 -2.90
CA ASP A 453 -15.88 -16.30 -2.42
C ASP A 453 -14.99 -17.24 -3.26
N HIS A 454 -14.73 -16.88 -4.53
CA HIS A 454 -13.86 -17.67 -5.42
C HIS A 454 -12.37 -17.33 -5.23
N ALA A 455 -12.04 -16.14 -4.73
CA ALA A 455 -10.66 -15.69 -4.54
C ALA A 455 -10.01 -16.25 -3.24
N GLU A 456 -10.82 -16.76 -2.31
CA GLU A 456 -10.35 -17.38 -1.07
C GLU A 456 -10.05 -18.90 -1.18
N LEU A 457 -10.21 -19.50 -2.36
CA LEU A 457 -9.94 -20.93 -2.67
C LEU A 457 -8.66 -21.08 -3.50
#